data_e79706502cd642b192658e904efdc968
#
_entry.id   e79706502cd642b192658e904efdc968
#
_cell.length_a   1.000
_cell.length_b   1.000
_cell.length_c   1.000
_cell.angle_alpha   90.00
_cell.angle_beta   90.00
_cell.angle_gamma   90.00
#
_symmetry.space_group_name_H-M   'P 1'
#
loop_
_entity.id
_entity.type
_entity.pdbx_description
1 polymer ?
#
loop_
_entity_poly.entity_id
_entity_poly.type
_entity_poly.pdbx_seq_one_letter_code
_entity_poly.pdbx_strand_id
1 'polypeptide(L)'
;MLASPDQQISLTDPDSRSMATSGRGSGVVGYNVQVAVDTKHHLIVAHEVTNDGSDRAQLANIACQAKVVLGVDELQVVADRGYFSSEQILACDQAGITVTLPKPITSGIEAKGRFGKQDFVYLSAEDVYRCPVGEKLAYHYTNEEKGLVLHRYWTNACQSCAIKKRCTTGKERRITRWEHEHILDAVQKRLDKNPHAMRQRRETAEHPFGTLKMRMGAAHFLMKRLPKVATEMALHVLAYNLTRVMNIIGIQPLMAAIRA
;
A
#
# COMPACT_ATOMS: atom_id res chain seq x y z
N MET A 1 -5.39 13.66 26.91
CA MET A 1 -6.84 13.52 26.60
C MET A 1 -7.01 12.43 25.54
N LEU A 2 -8.01 11.57 25.69
CA LEU A 2 -8.39 10.59 24.67
C LEU A 2 -8.96 11.32 23.45
N ALA A 3 -8.54 10.95 22.25
CA ALA A 3 -9.07 11.56 21.02
C ALA A 3 -10.51 11.11 20.72
N SER A 4 -10.94 9.97 21.27
CA SER A 4 -12.33 9.49 21.23
C SER A 4 -12.64 8.66 22.48
N PRO A 5 -13.93 8.53 22.90
CA PRO A 5 -14.33 7.75 24.07
C PRO A 5 -13.99 6.27 23.97
N ASP A 6 -13.94 5.73 22.76
CA ASP A 6 -13.69 4.31 22.48
C ASP A 6 -12.21 3.97 22.22
N GLN A 7 -11.31 4.94 22.39
CA GLN A 7 -9.89 4.75 22.14
C GLN A 7 -9.28 3.86 23.23
N GLN A 8 -8.81 2.68 22.83
CA GLN A 8 -8.05 1.80 23.72
C GLN A 8 -6.64 2.34 23.94
N ILE A 9 -6.25 2.48 25.19
CA ILE A 9 -4.90 2.92 25.60
C ILE A 9 -4.22 1.80 26.38
N SER A 10 -2.96 1.52 26.04
CA SER A 10 -2.10 0.67 26.85
C SER A 10 -1.68 1.41 28.13
N LEU A 11 -1.92 0.81 29.29
CA LEU A 11 -1.49 1.39 30.58
C LEU A 11 0.03 1.32 30.76
N THR A 12 0.70 0.39 30.07
CA THR A 12 2.15 0.21 30.17
C THR A 12 2.92 1.09 29.19
N ASP A 13 2.30 1.42 28.05
CA ASP A 13 2.88 2.31 27.02
C ASP A 13 1.75 3.11 26.34
N PRO A 14 1.49 4.35 26.78
CA PRO A 14 0.37 5.16 26.30
C PRO A 14 0.40 5.50 24.80
N ASP A 15 1.58 5.42 24.16
CA ASP A 15 1.72 5.71 22.74
C ASP A 15 1.48 4.48 21.86
N SER A 16 1.56 3.27 22.42
CA SER A 16 1.29 2.05 21.67
C SER A 16 -0.21 1.90 21.35
N ARG A 17 -0.52 1.23 20.24
CA ARG A 17 -1.90 1.03 19.75
C ARG A 17 -2.13 -0.43 19.39
N SER A 18 -3.40 -0.81 19.34
CA SER A 18 -3.80 -2.11 18.82
C SER A 18 -3.53 -2.13 17.32
N MET A 19 -2.64 -3.04 16.89
CA MET A 19 -2.28 -3.24 15.49
C MET A 19 -3.15 -4.34 14.88
N ALA A 20 -3.66 -4.11 13.66
CA ALA A 20 -4.39 -5.13 12.93
C ALA A 20 -3.43 -6.26 12.56
N THR A 21 -3.69 -7.47 13.05
CA THR A 21 -2.95 -8.67 12.66
C THR A 21 -3.77 -9.53 11.70
N SER A 22 -3.11 -10.31 10.85
CA SER A 22 -3.76 -11.27 9.94
C SER A 22 -4.45 -12.43 10.67
N GLY A 23 -4.21 -12.59 11.98
CA GLY A 23 -4.82 -13.60 12.83
C GLY A 23 -6.21 -13.19 13.31
N ARG A 24 -7.15 -14.13 13.34
CA ARG A 24 -8.52 -13.90 13.84
C ARG A 24 -8.48 -13.47 15.32
N GLY A 25 -8.76 -12.19 15.56
CA GLY A 25 -9.27 -11.74 16.86
C GLY A 25 -8.27 -11.30 17.92
N SER A 26 -6.96 -11.38 17.73
CA SER A 26 -5.98 -10.84 18.68
C SER A 26 -5.19 -9.69 18.06
N GLY A 27 -5.60 -8.46 18.35
CA GLY A 27 -4.76 -7.29 18.07
C GLY A 27 -3.49 -7.37 18.97
N VAL A 28 -2.32 -7.20 18.35
CA VAL A 28 -1.08 -7.01 19.10
C VAL A 28 -0.96 -5.54 19.45
N VAL A 29 -0.74 -5.22 20.73
CA VAL A 29 -0.47 -3.84 21.15
C VAL A 29 0.99 -3.54 20.85
N GLY A 30 1.26 -2.49 20.07
CA GLY A 30 2.62 -2.18 19.64
C GLY A 30 2.69 -0.94 18.76
N TYR A 31 3.70 -0.93 17.91
CA TYR A 31 3.99 0.11 16.94
C TYR A 31 4.05 -0.49 15.54
N ASN A 32 3.76 0.32 14.55
CA ASN A 32 3.88 -0.03 13.14
C ASN A 32 5.21 0.49 12.60
N VAL A 33 6.04 -0.39 12.08
CA VAL A 33 7.35 -0.05 11.51
C VAL A 33 7.27 -0.10 10.00
N GLN A 34 7.47 1.05 9.38
CA GLN A 34 7.55 1.22 7.94
C GLN A 34 9.00 1.18 7.50
N VAL A 35 9.31 0.46 6.43
CA VAL A 35 10.65 0.43 5.82
C VAL A 35 10.56 0.49 4.30
N ALA A 36 11.47 1.23 3.69
CA ALA A 36 11.78 1.14 2.27
C ALA A 36 13.12 0.42 2.11
N VAL A 37 13.15 -0.62 1.30
CA VAL A 37 14.31 -1.51 1.16
C VAL A 37 14.76 -1.53 -0.30
N ASP A 38 16.04 -1.32 -0.56
CA ASP A 38 16.63 -1.46 -1.87
C ASP A 38 16.60 -2.92 -2.34
N THR A 39 16.12 -3.14 -3.55
CA THR A 39 15.91 -4.49 -4.11
C THR A 39 17.23 -5.20 -4.47
N LYS A 40 18.32 -4.46 -4.72
CA LYS A 40 19.60 -5.00 -5.15
C LYS A 40 20.46 -5.47 -3.97
N HIS A 41 20.58 -4.63 -2.97
CA HIS A 41 21.48 -4.86 -1.84
C HIS A 41 20.77 -5.17 -0.53
N HIS A 42 19.44 -5.06 -0.50
CA HIS A 42 18.58 -5.22 0.67
C HIS A 42 18.93 -4.26 1.81
N LEU A 43 19.42 -3.06 1.47
CA LEU A 43 19.64 -2.00 2.44
C LEU A 43 18.32 -1.30 2.77
N ILE A 44 18.11 -0.98 4.02
CA ILE A 44 16.99 -0.12 4.44
C ILE A 44 17.37 1.31 4.13
N VAL A 45 16.72 1.92 3.13
CA VAL A 45 17.00 3.29 2.67
C VAL A 45 16.18 4.34 3.40
N ALA A 46 14.99 3.96 3.89
CA ALA A 46 14.19 4.82 4.75
C ALA A 46 13.40 3.94 5.75
N HIS A 47 13.15 4.48 6.94
CA HIS A 47 12.33 3.81 7.96
C HIS A 47 11.58 4.84 8.79
N GLU A 48 10.44 4.42 9.31
CA GLU A 48 9.62 5.21 10.22
C GLU A 48 8.91 4.29 11.20
N VAL A 49 8.75 4.76 12.43
CA VAL A 49 7.92 4.10 13.43
C VAL A 49 6.71 4.98 13.69
N THR A 50 5.53 4.39 13.54
CA THR A 50 4.26 5.05 13.79
C THR A 50 3.40 4.23 14.76
N ASN A 51 2.45 4.87 15.39
CA ASN A 51 1.42 4.20 16.18
C ASN A 51 0.09 4.08 15.41
N ASP A 52 0.12 4.29 14.10
CA ASP A 52 -1.01 4.07 13.22
C ASP A 52 -1.18 2.57 12.95
N GLY A 53 -2.34 2.01 13.26
CA GLY A 53 -2.62 0.58 13.09
C GLY A 53 -2.85 0.15 11.63
N SER A 54 -2.74 1.07 10.67
CA SER A 54 -3.00 0.83 9.26
C SER A 54 -1.88 1.37 8.37
N ASP A 55 -1.46 0.57 7.38
CA ASP A 55 -0.46 0.99 6.39
C ASP A 55 -1.01 1.91 5.29
N ARG A 56 -2.34 2.08 5.23
CA ARG A 56 -3.02 2.77 4.12
C ARG A 56 -2.58 4.22 3.90
N ALA A 57 -2.19 4.92 4.96
CA ALA A 57 -1.76 6.31 4.90
C ALA A 57 -0.24 6.47 4.87
N GLN A 58 0.53 5.37 4.81
CA GLN A 58 1.98 5.41 4.99
C GLN A 58 2.77 5.39 3.67
N LEU A 59 2.14 5.02 2.54
CA LEU A 59 2.83 4.78 1.28
C LEU A 59 3.61 5.99 0.76
N ALA A 60 2.93 7.13 0.62
CA ALA A 60 3.55 8.33 0.03
C ALA A 60 4.69 8.86 0.90
N ASN A 61 4.50 8.88 2.22
CA ASN A 61 5.49 9.37 3.16
C ASN A 61 6.79 8.54 3.08
N ILE A 62 6.72 7.22 3.24
CA ILE A 62 7.93 6.38 3.23
C ILE A 62 8.60 6.35 1.84
N ALA A 63 7.80 6.40 0.76
CA ALA A 63 8.32 6.44 -0.60
C ALA A 63 9.03 7.77 -0.92
N CYS A 64 8.50 8.91 -0.46
CA CYS A 64 9.15 10.20 -0.60
C CYS A 64 10.45 10.29 0.21
N GLN A 65 10.48 9.76 1.43
CA GLN A 65 11.72 9.68 2.23
C GLN A 65 12.77 8.86 1.48
N ALA A 66 12.39 7.70 0.94
CA ALA A 66 13.31 6.86 0.16
C ALA A 66 13.84 7.59 -1.09
N LYS A 67 12.98 8.31 -1.81
CA LYS A 67 13.36 9.11 -2.99
C LYS A 67 14.41 10.18 -2.64
N VAL A 68 14.20 10.90 -1.53
CA VAL A 68 15.12 11.92 -1.04
C VAL A 68 16.47 11.30 -0.66
N VAL A 69 16.47 10.20 0.10
CA VAL A 69 17.71 9.53 0.54
C VAL A 69 18.52 8.99 -0.65
N LEU A 70 17.84 8.46 -1.66
CA LEU A 70 18.47 7.96 -2.88
C LEU A 70 18.95 9.06 -3.83
N GLY A 71 18.46 10.30 -3.67
CA GLY A 71 18.83 11.44 -4.51
C GLY A 71 18.42 11.27 -5.98
N VAL A 72 17.27 10.63 -6.23
CA VAL A 72 16.77 10.34 -7.58
C VAL A 72 15.55 11.18 -7.94
N ASP A 73 15.40 11.53 -9.23
CA ASP A 73 14.25 12.28 -9.71
C ASP A 73 13.02 11.40 -9.94
N GLU A 74 13.22 10.12 -10.24
CA GLU A 74 12.19 9.13 -10.43
C GLU A 74 12.47 7.89 -9.58
N LEU A 75 11.43 7.33 -8.98
CA LEU A 75 11.54 6.15 -8.14
C LEU A 75 10.46 5.13 -8.49
N GLN A 76 10.83 3.85 -8.61
CA GLN A 76 9.89 2.75 -8.73
C GLN A 76 9.73 2.06 -7.38
N VAL A 77 8.49 1.95 -6.91
CA VAL A 77 8.15 1.37 -5.61
C VAL A 77 7.21 0.19 -5.79
N VAL A 78 7.51 -0.92 -5.12
CA VAL A 78 6.62 -2.08 -5.02
C VAL A 78 6.17 -2.24 -3.58
N ALA A 79 4.86 -2.19 -3.35
CA ALA A 79 4.27 -2.30 -2.02
C ALA A 79 3.24 -3.44 -1.96
N ASP A 80 2.84 -3.83 -0.74
CA ASP A 80 1.78 -4.82 -0.61
C ASP A 80 0.38 -4.19 -0.61
N ARG A 81 -0.62 -5.07 -0.53
CA ARG A 81 -2.04 -4.71 -0.53
C ARG A 81 -2.45 -3.79 0.63
N GLY A 82 -1.76 -3.87 1.77
CA GLY A 82 -2.04 -3.07 2.97
C GLY A 82 -1.92 -1.57 2.73
N TYR A 83 -1.01 -1.19 1.82
CA TYR A 83 -0.74 0.22 1.44
C TYR A 83 -1.72 0.79 0.42
N PHE A 84 -2.67 0.01 -0.09
CA PHE A 84 -3.54 0.49 -1.17
C PHE A 84 -4.48 1.60 -0.67
N SER A 85 -4.22 2.84 -1.08
CA SER A 85 -5.08 4.02 -0.96
C SER A 85 -4.98 4.84 -2.24
N SER A 86 -6.13 5.24 -2.79
CA SER A 86 -6.18 6.02 -4.03
C SER A 86 -5.45 7.36 -3.89
N GLU A 87 -5.63 8.03 -2.76
CA GLU A 87 -5.01 9.31 -2.44
C GLU A 87 -3.48 9.19 -2.30
N GLN A 88 -3.01 8.14 -1.63
CA GLN A 88 -1.58 7.90 -1.46
C GLN A 88 -0.89 7.54 -2.79
N ILE A 89 -1.57 6.77 -3.65
CA ILE A 89 -1.09 6.43 -4.98
C ILE A 89 -1.01 7.69 -5.86
N LEU A 90 -2.02 8.57 -5.78
CA LEU A 90 -2.01 9.87 -6.47
C LEU A 90 -0.86 10.75 -5.97
N ALA A 91 -0.66 10.85 -4.66
CA ALA A 91 0.44 11.61 -4.07
C ALA A 91 1.82 11.09 -4.52
N CYS A 92 1.98 9.78 -4.63
CA CYS A 92 3.20 9.17 -5.19
C CYS A 92 3.40 9.57 -6.67
N ASP A 93 2.36 9.47 -7.49
CA ASP A 93 2.40 9.83 -8.90
C ASP A 93 2.80 11.29 -9.11
N GLN A 94 2.19 12.21 -8.34
CA GLN A 94 2.52 13.64 -8.32
C GLN A 94 3.97 13.93 -7.87
N ALA A 95 4.52 13.05 -7.03
CA ALA A 95 5.90 13.15 -6.58
C ALA A 95 6.90 12.47 -7.53
N GLY A 96 6.51 12.00 -8.72
CA GLY A 96 7.35 11.26 -9.65
C GLY A 96 7.74 9.87 -9.14
N ILE A 97 6.86 9.25 -8.37
CA ILE A 97 7.05 7.89 -7.81
C ILE A 97 6.07 6.93 -8.47
N THR A 98 6.61 6.00 -9.24
CA THR A 98 5.84 4.96 -9.92
C THR A 98 5.58 3.78 -9.00
N VAL A 99 4.32 3.60 -8.60
CA VAL A 99 3.93 2.56 -7.64
C VAL A 99 3.38 1.31 -8.34
N THR A 100 3.73 0.14 -7.83
CA THR A 100 3.15 -1.16 -8.21
C THR A 100 2.70 -1.89 -6.96
N LEU A 101 1.39 -2.12 -6.81
CA LEU A 101 0.81 -2.84 -5.68
C LEU A 101 -0.56 -3.44 -6.05
N PRO A 102 -0.97 -4.56 -5.42
CA PRO A 102 -2.24 -5.20 -5.71
C PRO A 102 -3.41 -4.46 -5.05
N LYS A 103 -4.49 -4.31 -5.80
CA LYS A 103 -5.75 -3.78 -5.27
C LYS A 103 -6.39 -4.78 -4.30
N PRO A 104 -6.87 -4.36 -3.11
CA PRO A 104 -7.61 -5.25 -2.23
C PRO A 104 -8.96 -5.64 -2.84
N ILE A 105 -9.28 -6.94 -2.81
CA ILE A 105 -10.59 -7.44 -3.18
C ILE A 105 -11.52 -7.22 -1.97
N THR A 106 -12.18 -6.07 -1.93
CA THR A 106 -13.04 -5.68 -0.79
C THR A 106 -14.50 -6.04 -0.99
N SER A 107 -14.91 -6.36 -2.23
CA SER A 107 -16.29 -6.71 -2.51
C SER A 107 -16.51 -8.23 -2.44
N GLY A 108 -17.41 -8.68 -1.55
CA GLY A 108 -17.93 -10.05 -1.58
C GLY A 108 -18.84 -10.37 -2.78
N ILE A 109 -18.79 -9.54 -3.83
CA ILE A 109 -19.60 -9.66 -5.03
C ILE A 109 -19.20 -10.91 -5.82
N GLU A 110 -17.89 -11.14 -5.98
CA GLU A 110 -17.36 -12.34 -6.65
C GLU A 110 -17.69 -13.63 -5.90
N ALA A 111 -17.59 -13.61 -4.57
CA ALA A 111 -17.98 -14.75 -3.74
C ALA A 111 -19.47 -15.12 -3.89
N LYS A 112 -20.30 -14.16 -4.33
CA LYS A 112 -21.73 -14.36 -4.67
C LYS A 112 -21.96 -14.70 -6.14
N GLY A 113 -20.89 -15.01 -6.91
CA GLY A 113 -20.96 -15.32 -8.34
C GLY A 113 -21.40 -14.14 -9.22
N ARG A 114 -21.18 -12.90 -8.80
CA ARG A 114 -21.55 -11.69 -9.53
C ARG A 114 -20.34 -10.98 -10.10
N PHE A 115 -20.55 -10.28 -11.20
CA PHE A 115 -19.51 -9.45 -11.82
C PHE A 115 -19.08 -8.28 -10.94
N GLY A 116 -17.77 -8.12 -10.74
CA GLY A 116 -17.13 -6.98 -10.09
C GLY A 116 -16.90 -5.81 -11.07
N LYS A 117 -16.28 -4.73 -10.60
CA LYS A 117 -15.93 -3.58 -11.44
C LYS A 117 -14.90 -3.97 -12.52
N GLN A 118 -14.01 -4.89 -12.24
CA GLN A 118 -12.96 -5.38 -13.14
C GLN A 118 -13.50 -6.10 -14.37
N ASP A 119 -14.74 -6.59 -14.33
CA ASP A 119 -15.39 -7.24 -15.48
C ASP A 119 -15.96 -6.20 -16.49
N PHE A 120 -15.84 -4.91 -16.18
CA PHE A 120 -16.29 -3.80 -17.01
C PHE A 120 -15.10 -3.08 -17.60
N VAL A 121 -14.99 -3.02 -18.91
CA VAL A 121 -13.87 -2.39 -19.62
C VAL A 121 -14.17 -0.93 -19.88
N TYR A 122 -13.32 -0.03 -19.42
CA TYR A 122 -13.43 1.40 -19.74
C TYR A 122 -12.87 1.67 -21.12
N LEU A 123 -13.65 2.32 -21.98
CA LEU A 123 -13.30 2.76 -23.33
C LEU A 123 -13.07 4.28 -23.30
N SER A 124 -11.81 4.68 -23.12
CA SER A 124 -11.43 6.07 -22.91
C SER A 124 -11.74 6.99 -24.11
N ALA A 125 -11.72 6.46 -25.34
CA ALA A 125 -12.02 7.23 -26.55
C ALA A 125 -13.48 7.68 -26.64
N GLU A 126 -14.39 6.95 -25.98
CA GLU A 126 -15.83 7.21 -25.99
C GLU A 126 -16.38 7.66 -24.63
N ASP A 127 -15.54 7.64 -23.59
CA ASP A 127 -15.91 7.86 -22.20
C ASP A 127 -17.09 6.98 -21.73
N VAL A 128 -17.03 5.67 -22.00
CA VAL A 128 -18.05 4.69 -21.61
C VAL A 128 -17.43 3.44 -20.99
N TYR A 129 -18.20 2.70 -20.22
CA TYR A 129 -17.86 1.35 -19.83
C TYR A 129 -18.57 0.32 -20.70
N ARG A 130 -17.86 -0.71 -21.14
CA ARG A 130 -18.46 -1.89 -21.81
C ARG A 130 -18.64 -3.00 -20.77
N CYS A 131 -19.88 -3.49 -20.62
CA CYS A 131 -20.22 -4.57 -19.71
C CYS A 131 -19.88 -5.96 -20.29
N PRO A 132 -19.96 -7.05 -19.50
CA PRO A 132 -19.64 -8.41 -19.96
C PRO A 132 -20.49 -8.93 -21.13
N VAL A 133 -21.69 -8.39 -21.38
CA VAL A 133 -22.51 -8.73 -22.56
C VAL A 133 -22.29 -7.78 -23.74
N GLY A 134 -21.35 -6.83 -23.64
CA GLY A 134 -21.02 -5.90 -24.72
C GLY A 134 -21.75 -4.57 -24.70
N GLU A 135 -22.76 -4.38 -23.83
CA GLU A 135 -23.52 -3.14 -23.73
C GLU A 135 -22.65 -2.00 -23.18
N LYS A 136 -22.86 -0.78 -23.70
CA LYS A 136 -22.17 0.43 -23.28
C LYS A 136 -22.93 1.10 -22.14
N LEU A 137 -22.23 1.37 -21.04
CA LEU A 137 -22.69 2.19 -19.92
C LEU A 137 -22.21 3.61 -20.16
N ALA A 138 -23.10 4.52 -20.50
CA ALA A 138 -22.78 5.92 -20.75
C ALA A 138 -22.52 6.67 -19.45
N TYR A 139 -21.74 7.74 -19.52
CA TYR A 139 -21.62 8.74 -18.49
C TYR A 139 -22.98 9.44 -18.26
N HIS A 140 -23.32 9.74 -17.03
CA HIS A 140 -24.55 10.44 -16.67
C HIS A 140 -24.31 11.71 -15.85
N TYR A 141 -23.55 11.61 -14.77
CA TYR A 141 -23.22 12.78 -13.96
C TYR A 141 -21.96 12.57 -13.12
N THR A 142 -21.45 13.67 -12.61
CA THR A 142 -20.35 13.69 -11.64
C THR A 142 -20.90 14.20 -10.30
N ASN A 143 -20.43 13.58 -9.22
CA ASN A 143 -20.69 14.06 -7.87
C ASN A 143 -19.41 13.96 -7.03
N GLU A 144 -19.39 14.74 -5.95
CA GLU A 144 -18.32 14.67 -4.96
C GLU A 144 -18.80 13.86 -3.75
N GLU A 145 -18.00 12.87 -3.34
CA GLU A 145 -18.24 12.07 -2.14
C GLU A 145 -16.92 11.94 -1.35
N LYS A 146 -16.92 12.39 -0.11
CA LYS A 146 -15.76 12.33 0.79
C LYS A 146 -14.48 12.96 0.19
N GLY A 147 -14.64 14.07 -0.53
CA GLY A 147 -13.53 14.76 -1.19
C GLY A 147 -13.05 14.12 -2.50
N LEU A 148 -13.73 13.09 -3.00
CA LEU A 148 -13.42 12.45 -4.27
C LEU A 148 -14.43 12.84 -5.34
N VAL A 149 -13.96 13.29 -6.48
CA VAL A 149 -14.79 13.56 -7.67
C VAL A 149 -15.05 12.25 -8.40
N LEU A 150 -16.32 11.86 -8.47
CA LEU A 150 -16.76 10.56 -8.93
C LEU A 150 -17.69 10.68 -10.14
N HIS A 151 -17.33 10.04 -11.25
CA HIS A 151 -18.15 9.92 -12.45
C HIS A 151 -19.01 8.66 -12.38
N ARG A 152 -20.28 8.77 -12.79
CA ARG A 152 -21.27 7.71 -12.72
C ARG A 152 -21.71 7.25 -14.10
N TYR A 153 -21.62 5.93 -14.33
CA TYR A 153 -21.92 5.29 -15.61
C TYR A 153 -22.95 4.19 -15.44
N TRP A 154 -23.97 4.15 -16.30
CA TRP A 154 -24.93 3.06 -16.38
C TRP A 154 -25.64 3.00 -17.74
N THR A 155 -26.52 1.98 -17.92
CA THR A 155 -27.38 1.82 -19.10
C THR A 155 -28.74 1.28 -18.70
N ASN A 156 -29.80 1.68 -19.39
CA ASN A 156 -31.16 1.15 -19.20
C ASN A 156 -31.33 -0.26 -19.77
N ALA A 157 -30.44 -0.71 -20.66
CA ALA A 157 -30.44 -2.05 -21.24
C ALA A 157 -30.36 -3.19 -20.17
N CYS A 158 -29.94 -2.87 -18.95
CA CYS A 158 -29.93 -3.82 -17.84
C CYS A 158 -31.31 -4.38 -17.49
N GLN A 159 -32.39 -3.72 -17.85
CA GLN A 159 -33.76 -4.16 -17.51
C GLN A 159 -34.15 -5.42 -18.24
N SER A 160 -33.74 -5.59 -19.50
CA SER A 160 -33.99 -6.77 -20.35
C SER A 160 -32.79 -7.72 -20.47
N CYS A 161 -31.73 -7.50 -19.69
CA CYS A 161 -30.50 -8.27 -19.79
C CYS A 161 -30.65 -9.69 -19.21
N ALA A 162 -30.33 -10.72 -20.00
CA ALA A 162 -30.41 -12.12 -19.62
C ALA A 162 -29.54 -12.49 -18.40
N ILE A 163 -28.35 -11.82 -18.26
CA ILE A 163 -27.43 -12.10 -17.14
C ILE A 163 -27.55 -11.08 -15.99
N LYS A 164 -28.63 -10.30 -15.93
CA LYS A 164 -28.85 -9.26 -14.91
C LYS A 164 -28.64 -9.78 -13.48
N LYS A 165 -29.12 -10.98 -13.15
CA LYS A 165 -28.99 -11.59 -11.80
C LYS A 165 -27.53 -11.77 -11.37
N ARG A 166 -26.63 -12.01 -12.33
CA ARG A 166 -25.17 -12.11 -12.10
C ARG A 166 -24.47 -10.74 -12.07
N CYS A 167 -25.17 -9.67 -12.40
CA CYS A 167 -24.58 -8.33 -12.52
C CYS A 167 -25.04 -7.42 -11.38
N THR A 168 -26.37 -7.35 -11.13
CA THR A 168 -26.94 -6.45 -10.12
C THR A 168 -28.26 -6.96 -9.58
N THR A 169 -28.56 -6.61 -8.32
CA THR A 169 -29.89 -6.79 -7.71
C THR A 169 -30.79 -5.59 -7.92
N GLY A 170 -30.22 -4.44 -8.29
CA GLY A 170 -30.96 -3.20 -8.52
C GLY A 170 -31.61 -3.12 -9.92
N LYS A 171 -32.15 -1.96 -10.22
CA LYS A 171 -32.76 -1.66 -11.52
C LYS A 171 -31.72 -1.78 -12.64
N GLU A 172 -30.54 -1.23 -12.41
CA GLU A 172 -29.39 -1.20 -13.33
C GLU A 172 -28.06 -1.35 -12.59
N ARG A 173 -27.02 -1.79 -13.30
CA ARG A 173 -25.65 -1.77 -12.79
C ARG A 173 -25.07 -0.38 -12.97
N ARG A 174 -24.61 0.21 -11.87
CA ARG A 174 -23.90 1.48 -11.87
C ARG A 174 -22.43 1.26 -11.61
N ILE A 175 -21.58 1.88 -12.43
CA ILE A 175 -20.12 1.88 -12.27
C ILE A 175 -19.70 3.30 -11.86
N THR A 176 -18.87 3.36 -10.85
CA THR A 176 -18.27 4.61 -10.39
C THR A 176 -16.82 4.65 -10.84
N ARG A 177 -16.41 5.78 -11.43
CA ARG A 177 -15.03 6.06 -11.79
C ARG A 177 -14.57 7.32 -11.08
N TRP A 178 -13.45 7.23 -10.39
CA TRP A 178 -12.78 8.39 -9.83
C TRP A 178 -12.10 9.19 -10.95
N GLU A 179 -12.03 10.52 -10.85
CA GLU A 179 -11.41 11.37 -11.89
C GLU A 179 -9.97 10.96 -12.20
N HIS A 180 -9.20 10.53 -11.16
CA HIS A 180 -7.83 10.03 -11.30
C HIS A 180 -7.74 8.50 -11.42
N GLU A 181 -8.83 7.80 -11.76
CA GLU A 181 -8.83 6.34 -11.89
C GLU A 181 -7.81 5.83 -12.93
N HIS A 182 -7.41 6.65 -13.90
CA HIS A 182 -6.39 6.30 -14.89
C HIS A 182 -5.03 5.95 -14.25
N ILE A 183 -4.69 6.57 -13.10
CA ILE A 183 -3.49 6.26 -12.32
C ILE A 183 -3.61 4.86 -11.72
N LEU A 184 -4.78 4.52 -11.15
CA LEU A 184 -5.05 3.19 -10.59
C LEU A 184 -5.06 2.11 -11.69
N ASP A 185 -5.62 2.43 -12.87
CA ASP A 185 -5.58 1.55 -14.04
C ASP A 185 -4.12 1.28 -14.49
N ALA A 186 -3.25 2.31 -14.41
CA ALA A 186 -1.82 2.17 -14.71
C ALA A 186 -1.08 1.29 -13.69
N VAL A 187 -1.43 1.38 -12.39
CA VAL A 187 -0.92 0.48 -11.34
C VAL A 187 -1.27 -0.97 -11.67
N GLN A 188 -2.53 -1.25 -12.01
CA GLN A 188 -2.96 -2.61 -12.36
C GLN A 188 -2.24 -3.13 -13.61
N LYS A 189 -2.13 -2.32 -14.66
CA LYS A 189 -1.37 -2.68 -15.89
C LYS A 189 0.09 -3.02 -15.60
N ARG A 190 0.75 -2.29 -14.68
CA ARG A 190 2.14 -2.61 -14.27
C ARG A 190 2.22 -3.94 -13.55
N LEU A 191 1.27 -4.22 -12.67
CA LEU A 191 1.20 -5.49 -11.95
C LEU A 191 0.98 -6.67 -12.92
N ASP A 192 0.07 -6.51 -13.89
CA ASP A 192 -0.22 -7.54 -14.91
C ASP A 192 0.98 -7.83 -15.80
N LYS A 193 1.78 -6.79 -16.13
CA LYS A 193 3.01 -6.92 -16.91
C LYS A 193 4.17 -7.57 -16.13
N ASN A 194 4.17 -7.45 -14.82
CA ASN A 194 5.20 -8.02 -13.96
C ASN A 194 4.59 -8.89 -12.85
N PRO A 195 4.20 -10.14 -13.15
CA PRO A 195 3.61 -11.06 -12.18
C PRO A 195 4.59 -11.45 -11.05
N HIS A 196 5.89 -11.22 -11.22
CA HIS A 196 6.91 -11.50 -10.22
C HIS A 196 7.10 -10.37 -9.21
N ALA A 197 6.54 -9.18 -9.43
CA ALA A 197 6.72 -8.01 -8.57
C ALA A 197 6.39 -8.30 -7.10
N MET A 198 5.30 -9.01 -6.84
CA MET A 198 4.90 -9.35 -5.47
C MET A 198 5.80 -10.37 -4.80
N ARG A 199 6.40 -11.29 -5.56
CA ARG A 199 7.41 -12.22 -5.06
C ARG A 199 8.69 -11.46 -4.70
N GLN A 200 9.20 -10.64 -5.62
CA GLN A 200 10.37 -9.78 -5.39
C GLN A 200 10.17 -8.89 -4.16
N ARG A 201 9.02 -8.22 -4.04
CA ARG A 201 8.68 -7.41 -2.86
C ARG A 201 8.79 -8.22 -1.57
N ARG A 202 8.21 -9.43 -1.54
CA ARG A 202 8.25 -10.29 -0.35
C ARG A 202 9.69 -10.63 0.01
N GLU A 203 10.46 -11.14 -0.93
CA GLU A 203 11.86 -11.51 -0.72
C GLU A 203 12.69 -10.31 -0.22
N THR A 204 12.48 -9.12 -0.80
CA THR A 204 13.19 -7.89 -0.43
C THR A 204 12.79 -7.39 0.96
N ALA A 205 11.50 -7.22 1.22
CA ALA A 205 11.03 -6.58 2.45
C ALA A 205 11.09 -7.52 3.68
N GLU A 206 10.94 -8.82 3.50
CA GLU A 206 11.03 -9.78 4.61
C GLU A 206 12.47 -10.03 5.06
N HIS A 207 13.45 -9.83 4.18
CA HIS A 207 14.87 -10.07 4.49
C HIS A 207 15.37 -9.23 5.68
N PRO A 208 15.20 -7.89 5.74
CA PRO A 208 15.61 -7.10 6.90
C PRO A 208 14.89 -7.53 8.18
N PHE A 209 13.57 -7.69 8.14
CA PHE A 209 12.81 -8.08 9.34
C PHE A 209 13.18 -9.47 9.85
N GLY A 210 13.45 -10.42 8.96
CA GLY A 210 13.96 -11.74 9.34
C GLY A 210 15.32 -11.64 10.05
N THR A 211 16.22 -10.83 9.51
CA THR A 211 17.55 -10.62 10.13
C THR A 211 17.44 -9.89 11.48
N LEU A 212 16.68 -8.79 11.55
CA LEU A 212 16.49 -8.02 12.78
C LEU A 212 15.89 -8.88 13.90
N LYS A 213 14.82 -9.62 13.61
CA LYS A 213 14.09 -10.40 14.60
C LYS A 213 14.84 -11.67 15.02
N MET A 214 15.38 -12.42 14.04
CA MET A 214 15.92 -13.77 14.29
C MET A 214 17.40 -13.78 14.63
N ARG A 215 18.19 -12.88 14.06
CA ARG A 215 19.66 -12.84 14.25
C ARG A 215 20.11 -11.76 15.21
N MET A 216 19.41 -10.61 15.24
CA MET A 216 19.78 -9.46 16.08
C MET A 216 18.94 -9.37 17.34
N GLY A 217 17.99 -10.28 17.57
CA GLY A 217 17.21 -10.36 18.78
C GLY A 217 16.12 -9.26 18.92
N ALA A 218 15.86 -8.48 17.88
CA ALA A 218 14.87 -7.39 17.88
C ALA A 218 13.44 -7.91 17.66
N ALA A 219 13.03 -8.94 18.41
CA ALA A 219 11.69 -9.52 18.30
C ALA A 219 10.60 -8.61 18.90
N HIS A 220 10.97 -7.75 19.85
CA HIS A 220 10.10 -6.75 20.51
C HIS A 220 10.94 -5.54 20.89
N PHE A 221 10.29 -4.38 21.05
CA PHE A 221 10.97 -3.18 21.52
C PHE A 221 11.19 -3.24 23.03
N LEU A 222 12.37 -2.80 23.46
CA LEU A 222 12.74 -2.67 24.89
C LEU A 222 12.33 -1.30 25.43
N MET A 223 12.28 -0.28 24.57
CA MET A 223 11.87 1.07 24.92
C MET A 223 10.35 1.24 24.86
N LYS A 224 9.84 2.23 25.55
CA LYS A 224 8.45 2.68 25.56
C LYS A 224 8.36 4.10 25.05
N ARG A 225 7.19 4.49 24.54
CA ARG A 225 6.86 5.76 23.90
C ARG A 225 7.48 5.91 22.52
N LEU A 226 6.67 6.42 21.59
CA LEU A 226 6.98 6.51 20.17
C LEU A 226 8.37 7.10 19.86
N PRO A 227 8.82 8.24 20.43
CA PRO A 227 10.13 8.76 20.10
C PRO A 227 11.30 7.84 20.49
N LYS A 228 11.19 7.14 21.63
CA LYS A 228 12.24 6.23 22.11
C LYS A 228 12.25 4.94 21.28
N VAL A 229 11.07 4.41 20.95
CA VAL A 229 10.93 3.25 20.06
C VAL A 229 11.46 3.56 18.68
N ALA A 230 11.22 4.77 18.15
CA ALA A 230 11.79 5.23 16.88
C ALA A 230 13.33 5.28 16.95
N THR A 231 13.91 5.74 18.04
CA THR A 231 15.38 5.73 18.27
C THR A 231 15.93 4.31 18.32
N GLU A 232 15.26 3.41 19.04
CA GLU A 232 15.65 2.00 19.12
C GLU A 232 15.62 1.35 17.74
N MET A 233 14.56 1.59 16.94
CA MET A 233 14.48 1.10 15.57
C MET A 233 15.57 1.67 14.67
N ALA A 234 15.91 2.94 14.81
CA ALA A 234 17.00 3.57 14.07
C ALA A 234 18.36 2.90 14.34
N LEU A 235 18.65 2.54 15.60
CA LEU A 235 19.85 1.77 15.97
C LEU A 235 19.85 0.37 15.35
N HIS A 236 18.72 -0.30 15.33
CA HIS A 236 18.59 -1.61 14.65
C HIS A 236 18.82 -1.49 13.15
N VAL A 237 18.26 -0.46 12.49
CA VAL A 237 18.48 -0.19 11.06
C VAL A 237 19.95 0.09 10.78
N LEU A 238 20.60 0.93 11.60
CA LEU A 238 22.03 1.22 11.49
C LEU A 238 22.87 -0.06 11.56
N ALA A 239 22.66 -0.88 12.59
CA ALA A 239 23.39 -2.13 12.79
C ALA A 239 23.15 -3.12 11.65
N TYR A 240 21.90 -3.23 11.17
CA TYR A 240 21.56 -4.05 10.01
C TYR A 240 22.28 -3.57 8.75
N ASN A 241 22.17 -2.30 8.41
CA ASN A 241 22.79 -1.73 7.21
C ASN A 241 24.32 -1.83 7.26
N LEU A 242 24.93 -1.53 8.42
CA LEU A 242 26.38 -1.69 8.59
C LEU A 242 26.83 -3.14 8.33
N THR A 243 26.12 -4.11 8.90
CA THR A 243 26.41 -5.54 8.67
C THR A 243 26.26 -5.89 7.20
N ARG A 244 25.24 -5.37 6.51
CA ARG A 244 25.02 -5.59 5.07
C ARG A 244 26.18 -5.01 4.24
N VAL A 245 26.57 -3.77 4.53
CA VAL A 245 27.66 -3.08 3.82
C VAL A 245 28.98 -3.84 4.03
N MET A 246 29.31 -4.26 5.26
CA MET A 246 30.49 -5.08 5.52
C MET A 246 30.51 -6.38 4.72
N ASN A 247 29.34 -7.02 4.56
CA ASN A 247 29.23 -8.25 3.78
C ASN A 247 29.32 -8.04 2.27
N ILE A 248 28.96 -6.85 1.77
CA ILE A 248 28.96 -6.52 0.33
C ILE A 248 30.34 -6.06 -0.14
N ILE A 249 30.95 -5.08 0.56
CA ILE A 249 32.20 -4.47 0.13
C ILE A 249 33.42 -4.88 0.96
N GLY A 250 33.20 -5.54 2.09
CA GLY A 250 34.28 -5.89 3.03
C GLY A 250 34.60 -4.78 4.04
N ILE A 251 35.31 -5.15 5.11
CA ILE A 251 35.62 -4.23 6.22
C ILE A 251 36.64 -3.17 5.80
N GLN A 252 37.69 -3.54 5.05
CA GLN A 252 38.76 -2.62 4.71
C GLN A 252 38.30 -1.46 3.80
N PRO A 253 37.56 -1.68 2.71
CA PRO A 253 36.99 -0.59 1.91
C PRO A 253 36.02 0.30 2.70
N LEU A 254 35.20 -0.29 3.59
CA LEU A 254 34.31 0.47 4.45
C LEU A 254 35.08 1.40 5.37
N MET A 255 36.15 0.91 6.03
CA MET A 255 36.98 1.72 6.92
C MET A 255 37.71 2.83 6.17
N ALA A 256 38.12 2.58 4.93
CA ALA A 256 38.72 3.60 4.08
C ALA A 256 37.71 4.71 3.73
N ALA A 257 36.47 4.33 3.39
CA ALA A 257 35.41 5.29 3.09
C ALA A 257 34.98 6.15 4.30
N ILE A 258 35.04 5.59 5.53
CA ILE A 258 34.73 6.35 6.77
C ILE A 258 35.81 7.36 7.11
N ARG A 259 37.06 7.11 6.71
CA ARG A 259 38.22 7.99 7.00
C ARG A 259 38.45 9.08 5.96
N ALA A 260 37.82 8.94 4.78
CA ALA A 260 37.88 9.92 3.68
C ALA A 260 36.92 11.08 3.91
#